data_a238b44ec2178b758a3e834c23bfc815
#
_entry.id   a238b44ec2178b758a3e834c23bfc815
#
_cell.length_a   1.000
_cell.length_b   1.000
_cell.length_c   1.000
_cell.angle_alpha   90.00
_cell.angle_beta   90.00
_cell.angle_gamma   90.00
#
_symmetry.space_group_name_H-M   'P 1'
#
loop_
_entity.id
_entity.type
_entity.pdbx_description
1 polymer ?
#
loop_
_entity_poly.entity_id
_entity_poly.type
_entity_poly.pdbx_seq_one_letter_code
_entity_poly.pdbx_strand_id
1 'polypeptide(L)'
;MKNIKYLLYSIITLVSFSINAQEETSEDKPTFSVAGSIDTYFRSADYAPGTSFANLPGFALGMANVILSYEGEKSGFVADLVYGPRGTDAVFASNGSSNIVNQLYAYLNVSDNFTLTLGNWNTFLGYEVISPTANFNYSTSYMFSYGPFSHNGIKADFTLSEKTSLMLGVMNQTDFTEGNFNSLADTFDSPVSNASLEPFDGYMFGAQLGISGQYLNLLAGDGYTQIDFTGGFDLSESFFLGINATSADIDGAGKFSGVALYPQLALSETFSLGLRGEIFNDDTGILDNVGGIDQDNTSFTITGSYTSGNLTIKPEIRVDSGSGVFYQKSLTEFDDSLASFVLAAIYAF
;
A
#
# COMPACT_ATOMS: atom_id res chain seq x y z
N MET A 1 30.08 -3.18 9.93
CA MET A 1 29.49 -1.85 10.08
C MET A 1 29.28 -1.18 8.72
N LYS A 2 28.60 -1.83 7.77
CA LYS A 2 28.35 -1.28 6.42
C LYS A 2 26.95 -1.62 5.85
N ASN A 3 26.06 -2.22 6.62
CA ASN A 3 24.89 -2.92 6.02
C ASN A 3 23.51 -2.40 6.42
N ILE A 4 23.39 -1.25 7.13
CA ILE A 4 22.08 -0.66 7.49
C ILE A 4 21.53 0.25 6.37
N LYS A 5 22.32 0.59 5.37
CA LYS A 5 21.91 1.47 4.26
C LYS A 5 20.86 0.87 3.30
N TYR A 6 20.43 -0.35 3.50
CA TYR A 6 19.61 -1.10 2.52
C TYR A 6 18.15 -1.32 2.92
N LEU A 7 17.72 -0.85 4.11
CA LEU A 7 16.32 -1.03 4.52
C LEU A 7 15.35 0.01 3.93
N LEU A 8 15.84 1.09 3.39
CA LEU A 8 15.05 2.23 2.92
C LEU A 8 14.87 2.34 1.41
N TYR A 9 15.48 1.43 0.63
CA TYR A 9 15.30 1.40 -0.83
C TYR A 9 14.28 0.37 -1.30
N SER A 10 13.43 -0.17 -0.40
CA SER A 10 12.52 -1.28 -0.73
C SER A 10 11.20 -0.87 -1.38
N ILE A 11 11.04 0.34 -1.85
CA ILE A 11 9.86 0.67 -2.69
C ILE A 11 10.13 0.39 -4.17
N ILE A 12 11.36 0.19 -4.61
CA ILE A 12 11.69 -0.13 -6.02
C ILE A 12 12.89 -1.11 -6.15
N THR A 13 13.22 -1.90 -5.16
CA THR A 13 14.26 -2.91 -5.38
C THR A 13 13.72 -4.29 -5.04
N LEU A 14 13.30 -5.01 -6.07
CA LEU A 14 13.27 -6.47 -6.06
C LEU A 14 14.63 -6.97 -5.56
N VAL A 15 14.64 -7.56 -4.37
CA VAL A 15 15.83 -8.22 -3.84
C VAL A 15 16.07 -9.46 -4.70
N SER A 16 16.99 -9.37 -5.62
CA SER A 16 17.48 -10.50 -6.38
C SER A 16 18.38 -11.33 -5.46
N PHE A 17 17.91 -12.46 -4.97
CA PHE A 17 18.77 -13.47 -4.40
C PHE A 17 19.47 -14.20 -5.56
N SER A 18 20.68 -13.76 -5.92
CA SER A 18 21.54 -14.50 -6.82
C SER A 18 22.19 -15.67 -6.04
N ILE A 19 21.87 -16.88 -6.44
CA ILE A 19 22.67 -18.06 -6.08
C ILE A 19 24.00 -17.91 -6.84
N ASN A 20 25.09 -17.68 -6.10
CA ASN A 20 26.42 -17.58 -6.65
C ASN A 20 26.85 -18.87 -7.34
N ALA A 21 27.06 -18.80 -8.63
CA ALA A 21 27.93 -19.69 -9.38
C ALA A 21 28.73 -18.85 -10.39
N GLN A 22 30.01 -18.69 -10.09
CA GLN A 22 31.13 -18.27 -10.95
C GLN A 22 31.08 -16.95 -11.71
N GLU A 23 32.13 -16.12 -11.42
CA GLU A 23 32.55 -14.96 -12.21
C GLU A 23 32.71 -15.31 -13.69
N GLU A 24 31.83 -14.81 -14.52
CA GLU A 24 32.09 -14.47 -15.91
C GLU A 24 31.62 -13.03 -16.12
N THR A 25 32.40 -12.25 -16.88
CA THR A 25 32.10 -10.88 -17.30
C THR A 25 30.64 -10.76 -17.74
N SER A 26 29.81 -10.05 -16.97
CA SER A 26 28.36 -9.99 -17.17
C SER A 26 28.02 -9.14 -18.37
N GLU A 27 27.69 -9.76 -19.47
CA GLU A 27 26.63 -9.26 -20.32
C GLU A 27 25.34 -9.39 -19.49
N ASP A 28 24.53 -8.34 -19.39
CA ASP A 28 23.24 -8.30 -18.65
C ASP A 28 22.30 -9.37 -19.25
N LYS A 29 22.36 -10.57 -18.70
CA LYS A 29 21.49 -11.67 -19.14
C LYS A 29 20.08 -11.42 -18.58
N PRO A 30 19.04 -11.63 -19.39
CA PRO A 30 17.67 -11.54 -18.93
C PRO A 30 17.45 -12.39 -17.68
N THR A 31 16.82 -11.80 -16.65
CA THR A 31 16.58 -12.46 -15.37
C THR A 31 15.07 -12.66 -15.16
N PHE A 32 14.67 -13.91 -14.90
CA PHE A 32 13.34 -14.23 -14.41
C PHE A 32 13.43 -14.52 -12.92
N SER A 33 12.60 -13.86 -12.11
CA SER A 33 12.57 -14.07 -10.67
C SER A 33 11.17 -14.37 -10.17
N VAL A 34 11.12 -15.12 -9.08
CA VAL A 34 9.92 -15.42 -8.31
C VAL A 34 10.19 -15.03 -6.87
N ALA A 35 9.35 -14.18 -6.32
CA ALA A 35 9.39 -13.78 -4.92
C ALA A 35 7.98 -13.82 -4.35
N GLY A 36 7.85 -13.69 -3.04
CA GLY A 36 6.53 -13.62 -2.44
C GLY A 36 6.58 -13.64 -0.92
N SER A 37 5.40 -13.64 -0.34
CA SER A 37 5.24 -13.77 1.11
C SER A 37 3.92 -14.44 1.47
N ILE A 38 3.88 -14.91 2.71
CA ILE A 38 2.64 -15.35 3.37
C ILE A 38 2.58 -14.70 4.74
N ASP A 39 1.39 -14.35 5.20
CA ASP A 39 1.19 -13.90 6.55
C ASP A 39 -0.10 -14.47 7.17
N THR A 40 -0.05 -14.58 8.48
CA THR A 40 -1.17 -14.97 9.33
C THR A 40 -1.07 -14.21 10.64
N TYR A 41 -2.19 -14.03 11.33
CA TYR A 41 -2.20 -13.28 12.57
C TYR A 41 -3.24 -13.79 13.57
N PHE A 42 -3.10 -13.34 14.80
CA PHE A 42 -4.11 -13.39 15.85
C PHE A 42 -4.50 -11.96 16.22
N ARG A 43 -5.79 -11.66 16.34
CA ARG A 43 -6.32 -10.40 16.87
C ARG A 43 -7.24 -10.66 18.06
N SER A 44 -7.03 -9.89 19.13
CA SER A 44 -7.74 -10.08 20.41
C SER A 44 -9.15 -9.47 20.42
N ALA A 45 -9.38 -8.39 19.67
CA ALA A 45 -10.68 -7.74 19.63
C ALA A 45 -11.62 -8.42 18.62
N ASP A 46 -12.90 -8.53 18.95
CA ASP A 46 -13.91 -9.15 18.08
C ASP A 46 -14.21 -8.27 16.85
N TYR A 47 -14.12 -6.97 16.99
CA TYR A 47 -14.35 -5.99 15.92
C TYR A 47 -13.06 -5.21 15.61
N ALA A 48 -12.95 -4.71 14.39
CA ALA A 48 -11.83 -3.91 13.90
C ALA A 48 -12.31 -2.56 13.39
N PRO A 49 -11.42 -1.58 13.24
CA PRO A 49 -11.77 -0.28 12.67
C PRO A 49 -12.14 -0.34 11.17
N GLY A 50 -12.00 -1.49 10.52
CA GLY A 50 -12.27 -1.66 9.08
C GLY A 50 -11.10 -1.24 8.17
N THR A 51 -10.23 -0.38 8.66
CA THR A 51 -9.08 0.18 7.90
C THR A 51 -7.77 -0.56 8.17
N SER A 52 -7.77 -1.52 9.09
CA SER A 52 -6.51 -2.10 9.61
C SER A 52 -5.89 -3.17 8.73
N PHE A 53 -6.62 -3.74 7.78
CA PHE A 53 -6.23 -4.93 7.02
C PHE A 53 -5.83 -6.15 7.90
N ALA A 54 -6.14 -6.07 9.18
CA ALA A 54 -6.11 -7.15 10.17
C ALA A 54 -7.50 -7.28 10.79
N ASN A 55 -8.54 -7.35 9.96
CA ASN A 55 -9.93 -7.10 10.34
C ASN A 55 -10.64 -8.31 10.94
N LEU A 56 -10.13 -9.53 10.74
CA LEU A 56 -10.75 -10.75 11.26
C LEU A 56 -10.33 -11.02 12.70
N PRO A 57 -11.26 -11.42 13.60
CA PRO A 57 -10.96 -11.74 14.99
C PRO A 57 -10.34 -13.14 15.17
N GLY A 58 -9.63 -13.34 16.29
CA GLY A 58 -9.00 -14.60 16.61
C GLY A 58 -7.84 -14.93 15.67
N PHE A 59 -7.61 -16.21 15.41
CA PHE A 59 -6.60 -16.68 14.45
C PHE A 59 -7.13 -16.55 13.03
N ALA A 60 -6.44 -15.77 12.21
CA ALA A 60 -6.90 -15.40 10.88
C ALA A 60 -5.77 -15.46 9.84
N LEU A 61 -6.19 -15.64 8.59
CA LEU A 61 -5.32 -15.47 7.44
C LEU A 61 -5.14 -13.98 7.14
N GLY A 62 -3.93 -13.57 6.79
CA GLY A 62 -3.66 -12.31 6.16
C GLY A 62 -3.74 -12.45 4.64
N MET A 63 -2.59 -12.49 3.97
CA MET A 63 -2.50 -12.77 2.55
C MET A 63 -1.32 -13.68 2.20
N ALA A 64 -1.40 -14.27 1.02
CA ALA A 64 -0.23 -14.79 0.31
C ALA A 64 -0.09 -14.00 -0.98
N ASN A 65 1.15 -13.62 -1.36
CA ASN A 65 1.41 -13.07 -2.66
C ASN A 65 2.53 -13.83 -3.37
N VAL A 66 2.43 -13.88 -4.70
CA VAL A 66 3.43 -14.43 -5.60
C VAL A 66 3.76 -13.38 -6.63
N ILE A 67 5.00 -12.94 -6.66
CA ILE A 67 5.50 -11.94 -7.59
C ILE A 67 6.37 -12.63 -8.63
N LEU A 68 5.92 -12.55 -9.87
CA LEU A 68 6.68 -12.98 -11.04
C LEU A 68 7.24 -11.75 -11.73
N SER A 69 8.54 -11.71 -11.96
CA SER A 69 9.15 -10.61 -12.71
C SER A 69 10.15 -11.11 -13.74
N TYR A 70 10.21 -10.39 -14.84
CA TYR A 70 11.21 -10.59 -15.87
C TYR A 70 11.87 -9.26 -16.17
N GLU A 71 13.19 -9.25 -16.10
CA GLU A 71 14.03 -8.11 -16.45
C GLU A 71 14.90 -8.49 -17.64
N GLY A 72 14.62 -7.87 -18.78
CA GLY A 72 15.41 -7.96 -19.98
C GLY A 72 16.24 -6.70 -20.20
N GLU A 73 17.09 -6.68 -21.22
CA GLU A 73 18.00 -5.57 -21.54
C GLU A 73 17.27 -4.20 -21.60
N LYS A 74 16.11 -4.15 -22.23
CA LYS A 74 15.35 -2.89 -22.43
C LYS A 74 13.92 -2.92 -21.93
N SER A 75 13.40 -4.06 -21.56
CA SER A 75 12.00 -4.20 -21.18
C SER A 75 11.81 -5.34 -20.20
N GLY A 76 10.75 -5.28 -19.45
CA GLY A 76 10.36 -6.32 -18.52
C GLY A 76 8.89 -6.26 -18.16
N PHE A 77 8.50 -7.13 -17.23
CA PHE A 77 7.15 -7.12 -16.66
C PHE A 77 7.18 -7.49 -15.19
N VAL A 78 6.11 -7.13 -14.49
CA VAL A 78 5.80 -7.60 -13.15
C VAL A 78 4.36 -8.12 -13.15
N ALA A 79 4.16 -9.29 -12.51
CA ALA A 79 2.85 -9.82 -12.18
C ALA A 79 2.85 -10.18 -10.68
N ASP A 80 2.15 -9.40 -9.87
CA ASP A 80 1.98 -9.63 -8.43
C ASP A 80 0.56 -10.12 -8.18
N LEU A 81 0.45 -11.38 -7.77
CA LEU A 81 -0.80 -12.08 -7.51
C LEU A 81 -0.99 -12.24 -6.01
N VAL A 82 -2.16 -11.85 -5.50
CA VAL A 82 -2.52 -11.86 -4.08
C VAL A 82 -3.69 -12.78 -3.80
N TYR A 83 -3.65 -13.42 -2.64
CA TYR A 83 -4.67 -14.36 -2.18
C TYR A 83 -4.92 -14.14 -0.69
N GLY A 84 -6.12 -14.46 -0.24
CA GLY A 84 -6.53 -14.33 1.15
C GLY A 84 -7.23 -13.00 1.46
N PRO A 85 -7.76 -12.83 2.68
CA PRO A 85 -8.62 -11.69 3.03
C PRO A 85 -7.97 -10.33 2.75
N ARG A 86 -6.73 -10.12 3.22
CA ARG A 86 -5.99 -8.87 3.00
C ARG A 86 -5.76 -8.59 1.52
N GLY A 87 -5.42 -9.63 0.73
CA GLY A 87 -5.24 -9.50 -0.72
C GLY A 87 -6.55 -9.14 -1.43
N THR A 88 -7.65 -9.79 -1.08
CA THR A 88 -8.97 -9.50 -1.64
C THR A 88 -9.42 -8.08 -1.33
N ASP A 89 -9.23 -7.63 -0.09
CA ASP A 89 -9.56 -6.26 0.33
C ASP A 89 -8.73 -5.21 -0.44
N ALA A 90 -7.49 -5.56 -0.81
CA ALA A 90 -6.59 -4.67 -1.53
C ALA A 90 -6.95 -4.50 -3.02
N VAL A 91 -7.64 -5.45 -3.63
CA VAL A 91 -8.08 -5.42 -5.04
C VAL A 91 -9.61 -5.41 -5.16
N PHE A 92 -10.26 -4.69 -4.26
CA PHE A 92 -11.71 -4.69 -4.04
C PHE A 92 -12.53 -4.26 -5.27
N ALA A 93 -11.98 -3.42 -6.15
CA ALA A 93 -12.67 -2.97 -7.36
C ALA A 93 -12.51 -3.93 -8.55
N SER A 94 -11.87 -5.08 -8.37
CA SER A 94 -11.73 -6.13 -9.37
C SER A 94 -12.76 -7.25 -9.18
N ASN A 95 -13.14 -7.93 -10.27
CA ASN A 95 -14.14 -8.99 -10.25
C ASN A 95 -13.57 -10.33 -10.73
N GLY A 96 -14.18 -11.44 -10.27
CA GLY A 96 -13.86 -12.78 -10.73
C GLY A 96 -12.38 -13.13 -10.55
N SER A 97 -11.72 -13.58 -11.61
CA SER A 97 -10.31 -13.96 -11.57
C SER A 97 -9.34 -12.79 -11.46
N SER A 98 -9.77 -11.57 -11.74
CA SER A 98 -8.96 -10.36 -11.60
C SER A 98 -8.82 -9.92 -10.14
N ASN A 99 -9.69 -10.40 -9.24
CA ASN A 99 -9.63 -10.12 -7.80
C ASN A 99 -8.42 -10.77 -7.08
N ILE A 100 -7.42 -11.19 -7.83
CA ILE A 100 -6.12 -11.65 -7.34
C ILE A 100 -4.96 -10.85 -7.93
N VAL A 101 -5.23 -9.89 -8.82
CA VAL A 101 -4.19 -9.15 -9.54
C VAL A 101 -3.92 -7.84 -8.82
N ASN A 102 -2.88 -7.82 -7.99
CA ASN A 102 -2.41 -6.62 -7.33
C ASN A 102 -1.64 -5.71 -8.28
N GLN A 103 -0.69 -6.30 -9.04
CA GLN A 103 0.03 -5.58 -10.09
C GLN A 103 0.14 -6.45 -11.34
N LEU A 104 -0.02 -5.82 -12.49
CA LEU A 104 0.22 -6.44 -13.78
C LEU A 104 0.62 -5.36 -14.77
N TYR A 105 1.90 -5.23 -15.04
CA TYR A 105 2.41 -4.22 -15.97
C TYR A 105 3.63 -4.69 -16.73
N ALA A 106 3.83 -4.09 -17.90
CA ALA A 106 5.06 -4.16 -18.65
C ALA A 106 5.74 -2.80 -18.69
N TYR A 107 7.06 -2.79 -18.81
CA TYR A 107 7.83 -1.55 -18.91
C TYR A 107 8.88 -1.61 -20.03
N LEU A 108 9.24 -0.42 -20.50
CA LEU A 108 10.27 -0.18 -21.50
C LEU A 108 11.26 0.87 -20.99
N ASN A 109 12.51 0.51 -20.83
CA ASN A 109 13.62 1.42 -20.58
C ASN A 109 13.99 2.11 -21.90
N VAL A 110 13.45 3.31 -22.13
CA VAL A 110 13.70 4.09 -23.35
C VAL A 110 15.15 4.60 -23.37
N SER A 111 15.65 4.93 -22.17
CA SER A 111 17.05 5.28 -21.90
C SER A 111 17.37 4.98 -20.43
N ASP A 112 18.63 5.14 -20.03
CA ASP A 112 19.08 4.97 -18.64
C ASP A 112 18.32 5.88 -17.63
N ASN A 113 17.72 6.96 -18.11
CA ASN A 113 17.03 7.95 -17.28
C ASN A 113 15.52 8.05 -17.55
N PHE A 114 14.99 7.19 -18.41
CA PHE A 114 13.58 7.27 -18.80
C PHE A 114 12.98 5.89 -19.02
N THR A 115 11.93 5.58 -18.25
CA THR A 115 11.15 4.33 -18.34
C THR A 115 9.69 4.65 -18.59
N LEU A 116 9.07 3.94 -19.52
CA LEU A 116 7.63 3.91 -19.73
C LEU A 116 7.05 2.62 -19.16
N THR A 117 5.94 2.72 -18.43
CA THR A 117 5.22 1.58 -17.85
C THR A 117 3.77 1.62 -18.31
N LEU A 118 3.20 0.47 -18.68
CA LEU A 118 1.81 0.29 -19.08
C LEU A 118 1.22 -0.90 -18.33
N GLY A 119 0.05 -0.70 -17.71
CA GLY A 119 -0.69 -1.71 -16.97
C GLY A 119 -1.16 -1.22 -15.60
N ASN A 120 -1.34 -2.14 -14.65
CA ASN A 120 -1.75 -1.86 -13.29
C ASN A 120 -0.55 -1.93 -12.33
N TRP A 121 -0.32 -0.89 -11.57
CA TRP A 121 0.75 -0.80 -10.56
C TRP A 121 0.21 -0.27 -9.23
N ASN A 122 0.89 -0.59 -8.11
CA ASN A 122 0.56 -0.06 -6.80
C ASN A 122 0.63 1.46 -6.78
N THR A 123 -0.20 2.08 -5.96
CA THR A 123 -0.25 3.54 -5.85
C THR A 123 1.11 4.15 -5.54
N PHE A 124 1.31 5.35 -6.02
CA PHE A 124 2.44 6.22 -5.70
C PHE A 124 2.13 7.20 -4.56
N LEU A 125 0.88 7.19 -4.04
CA LEU A 125 0.45 8.00 -2.91
C LEU A 125 0.53 7.18 -1.61
N GLY A 126 0.77 7.87 -0.50
CA GLY A 126 0.81 7.25 0.81
C GLY A 126 2.16 6.65 1.18
N TYR A 127 2.34 6.39 2.46
CA TYR A 127 3.57 5.84 3.04
C TYR A 127 3.52 4.32 3.18
N GLU A 128 2.37 3.78 3.53
CA GLU A 128 2.15 2.35 3.71
C GLU A 128 1.79 1.66 2.38
N VAL A 129 2.00 0.36 2.32
CA VAL A 129 1.70 -0.48 1.16
C VAL A 129 0.86 -1.70 1.59
N ILE A 130 0.31 -2.42 0.61
CA ILE A 130 -0.53 -3.61 0.85
C ILE A 130 0.29 -4.72 1.51
N SER A 131 1.52 -4.96 1.05
CA SER A 131 2.37 -6.04 1.55
C SER A 131 2.82 -5.78 2.99
N PRO A 132 2.53 -6.68 3.94
CA PRO A 132 2.95 -6.53 5.33
C PRO A 132 4.46 -6.67 5.53
N THR A 133 5.19 -7.14 4.51
CA THR A 133 6.66 -7.25 4.55
C THR A 133 7.33 -5.89 4.45
N ALA A 134 6.70 -4.92 3.77
CA ALA A 134 7.26 -3.59 3.52
C ALA A 134 6.80 -2.54 4.55
N ASN A 135 5.73 -2.81 5.31
CA ASN A 135 5.29 -1.95 6.39
C ASN A 135 5.98 -2.30 7.70
N PHE A 136 6.36 -1.29 8.50
CA PHE A 136 6.86 -1.57 9.85
C PHE A 136 5.72 -2.07 10.77
N ASN A 137 4.59 -1.34 10.81
CA ASN A 137 3.38 -1.77 11.50
C ASN A 137 2.67 -2.85 10.68
N TYR A 138 2.03 -3.82 11.37
CA TYR A 138 1.26 -4.86 10.69
C TYR A 138 -0.10 -4.35 10.24
N SER A 139 -0.82 -3.66 11.11
CA SER A 139 -2.06 -2.97 10.71
C SER A 139 -1.76 -1.65 10.01
N THR A 140 -2.62 -1.25 9.09
CA THR A 140 -2.49 -0.04 8.30
C THR A 140 -3.21 1.16 8.92
N SER A 141 -2.83 2.38 8.53
CA SER A 141 -3.42 3.64 8.91
C SER A 141 -4.79 3.87 8.25
N TYR A 142 -5.53 4.88 8.71
CA TYR A 142 -6.72 5.38 8.02
C TYR A 142 -6.34 6.00 6.66
N MET A 143 -5.28 6.80 6.62
CA MET A 143 -4.81 7.40 5.36
C MET A 143 -4.51 6.36 4.28
N PHE A 144 -3.96 5.19 4.64
CA PHE A 144 -3.74 4.11 3.69
C PHE A 144 -5.05 3.60 3.09
N SER A 145 -6.06 3.36 3.94
CA SER A 145 -7.33 2.76 3.52
C SER A 145 -8.25 3.72 2.76
N TYR A 146 -8.08 5.02 2.93
CA TYR A 146 -8.81 6.05 2.20
C TYR A 146 -8.13 6.48 0.91
N GLY A 147 -6.81 6.29 0.82
CA GLY A 147 -6.06 6.53 -0.39
C GLY A 147 -6.27 5.44 -1.45
N PRO A 148 -5.88 5.70 -2.69
CA PRO A 148 -5.92 4.69 -3.73
C PRO A 148 -4.91 3.56 -3.46
N PHE A 149 -5.24 2.32 -3.89
CA PHE A 149 -4.36 1.16 -3.79
C PHE A 149 -3.59 0.90 -5.09
N SER A 150 -4.23 1.16 -6.23
CA SER A 150 -3.64 0.87 -7.53
C SER A 150 -4.05 1.87 -8.61
N HIS A 151 -3.27 1.88 -9.68
CA HIS A 151 -3.53 2.68 -10.87
C HIS A 151 -3.33 1.85 -12.12
N ASN A 152 -4.28 1.88 -13.03
CA ASN A 152 -4.17 1.24 -14.33
C ASN A 152 -4.07 2.29 -15.43
N GLY A 153 -2.96 2.32 -16.15
CA GLY A 153 -2.71 3.35 -17.15
C GLY A 153 -1.32 3.29 -17.77
N ILE A 154 -0.82 4.45 -18.15
CA ILE A 154 0.55 4.64 -18.60
C ILE A 154 1.25 5.68 -17.72
N LYS A 155 2.49 5.38 -17.31
CA LYS A 155 3.34 6.33 -16.60
C LYS A 155 4.74 6.41 -17.21
N ALA A 156 5.33 7.57 -17.03
CA ALA A 156 6.69 7.91 -17.45
C ALA A 156 7.51 8.26 -16.20
N ASP A 157 8.55 7.49 -15.95
CA ASP A 157 9.48 7.70 -14.84
C ASP A 157 10.78 8.30 -15.36
N PHE A 158 11.20 9.44 -14.80
CA PHE A 158 12.43 10.16 -15.15
C PHE A 158 13.39 10.23 -13.97
N THR A 159 14.62 9.81 -14.16
CA THR A 159 15.73 10.05 -13.24
C THR A 159 16.41 11.37 -13.63
N LEU A 160 16.11 12.44 -12.91
CA LEU A 160 16.64 13.79 -13.22
C LEU A 160 18.06 14.01 -12.67
N SER A 161 18.37 13.34 -11.56
CA SER A 161 19.70 13.31 -10.95
C SER A 161 19.81 12.12 -9.99
N GLU A 162 20.98 11.91 -9.37
CA GLU A 162 21.18 10.88 -8.34
C GLU A 162 20.20 10.98 -7.15
N LYS A 163 19.58 12.14 -6.95
CA LYS A 163 18.70 12.41 -5.81
C LYS A 163 17.32 12.92 -6.20
N THR A 164 17.04 13.05 -7.49
CA THR A 164 15.80 13.68 -7.96
C THR A 164 15.17 12.83 -9.04
N SER A 165 13.91 12.48 -8.86
CA SER A 165 13.10 11.77 -9.83
C SER A 165 11.78 12.50 -10.10
N LEU A 166 11.20 12.26 -11.25
CA LEU A 166 9.87 12.73 -11.62
C LEU A 166 9.10 11.59 -12.27
N MET A 167 7.90 11.31 -11.78
CA MET A 167 6.93 10.45 -12.46
C MET A 167 5.77 11.31 -12.96
N LEU A 168 5.31 11.04 -14.16
CA LEU A 168 4.08 11.59 -14.74
C LEU A 168 3.23 10.44 -15.28
N GLY A 169 1.93 10.46 -15.02
CA GLY A 169 1.03 9.39 -15.43
C GLY A 169 -0.34 9.87 -15.90
N VAL A 170 -0.94 9.08 -16.77
CA VAL A 170 -2.35 9.15 -17.16
C VAL A 170 -2.93 7.78 -16.92
N MET A 171 -4.02 7.72 -16.17
CA MET A 171 -4.59 6.47 -15.71
C MET A 171 -6.12 6.52 -15.66
N ASN A 172 -6.72 5.38 -15.55
CA ASN A 172 -8.15 5.24 -15.26
C ASN A 172 -8.47 5.88 -13.90
N GLN A 173 -9.75 5.97 -13.57
CA GLN A 173 -10.14 6.25 -12.21
C GLN A 173 -9.46 5.22 -11.28
N THR A 174 -9.00 5.68 -10.12
CA THR A 174 -8.18 4.89 -9.22
C THR A 174 -8.90 3.62 -8.75
N ASP A 175 -8.13 2.55 -8.55
CA ASP A 175 -8.58 1.21 -8.15
C ASP A 175 -9.39 0.41 -9.19
N PHE A 176 -9.74 0.99 -10.34
CA PHE A 176 -10.37 0.27 -11.44
C PHE A 176 -9.33 -0.46 -12.29
N THR A 177 -8.96 -1.68 -11.85
CA THR A 177 -7.88 -2.46 -12.46
C THR A 177 -8.25 -3.09 -13.80
N GLU A 178 -9.51 -3.44 -14.02
CA GLU A 178 -9.99 -4.13 -15.23
C GLU A 178 -10.33 -3.19 -16.37
N GLY A 179 -10.57 -1.91 -16.10
CA GLY A 179 -10.94 -0.92 -17.10
C GLY A 179 -11.62 0.28 -16.48
N ASN A 180 -11.78 1.35 -17.28
CA ASN A 180 -12.42 2.58 -16.84
C ASN A 180 -13.93 2.51 -17.05
N PHE A 181 -14.63 1.79 -16.18
CA PHE A 181 -16.08 1.61 -16.26
C PHE A 181 -16.72 1.52 -14.87
N ASN A 182 -17.99 1.85 -14.78
CA ASN A 182 -18.75 1.76 -13.53
C ASN A 182 -19.17 0.31 -13.26
N SER A 183 -18.38 -0.42 -12.47
CA SER A 183 -18.67 -1.81 -12.09
C SER A 183 -19.70 -1.94 -10.97
N LEU A 184 -20.00 -0.84 -10.26
CA LEU A 184 -20.96 -0.87 -9.14
C LEU A 184 -22.42 -1.07 -9.60
N ALA A 185 -22.70 -0.93 -10.89
CA ALA A 185 -24.02 -1.15 -11.46
C ALA A 185 -24.32 -2.61 -11.81
N ASP A 186 -23.31 -3.49 -11.80
CA ASP A 186 -23.50 -4.88 -12.20
C ASP A 186 -23.33 -5.82 -11.00
N THR A 187 -24.44 -6.45 -10.68
CA THR A 187 -24.50 -7.50 -9.66
C THR A 187 -23.61 -8.68 -10.04
N PHE A 188 -22.97 -9.27 -9.06
CA PHE A 188 -22.00 -10.36 -9.03
C PHE A 188 -22.27 -11.62 -9.87
N ASP A 189 -23.28 -11.66 -10.74
CA ASP A 189 -23.78 -12.90 -11.34
C ASP A 189 -23.86 -12.92 -12.87
N SER A 190 -23.32 -11.93 -13.58
CA SER A 190 -23.38 -11.93 -15.04
C SER A 190 -21.99 -11.92 -15.67
N PRO A 191 -21.71 -12.85 -16.61
CA PRO A 191 -20.55 -12.64 -17.48
C PRO A 191 -20.82 -11.35 -18.25
N VAL A 192 -20.06 -10.34 -17.91
CA VAL A 192 -20.17 -8.98 -18.41
C VAL A 192 -20.20 -9.00 -19.94
N SER A 193 -21.38 -8.82 -20.52
CA SER A 193 -21.44 -8.40 -21.91
C SER A 193 -21.07 -6.93 -21.96
N ASN A 194 -20.09 -6.55 -22.77
CA ASN A 194 -19.62 -5.16 -22.99
C ASN A 194 -20.76 -4.15 -23.30
N ALA A 195 -22.01 -4.60 -23.42
CA ALA A 195 -23.16 -3.79 -23.78
C ALA A 195 -23.88 -3.16 -22.57
N SER A 196 -23.51 -3.51 -21.33
CA SER A 196 -24.13 -2.99 -20.10
C SER A 196 -23.20 -2.18 -19.20
N LEU A 197 -21.95 -1.93 -19.63
CA LEU A 197 -21.00 -1.12 -18.90
C LEU A 197 -21.08 0.33 -19.36
N GLU A 198 -21.34 1.23 -18.42
CA GLU A 198 -21.21 2.66 -18.67
C GLU A 198 -19.74 3.05 -18.40
N PRO A 199 -18.99 3.47 -19.44
CA PRO A 199 -17.62 3.92 -19.25
C PRO A 199 -17.57 5.18 -18.40
N PHE A 200 -16.55 5.34 -17.59
CA PHE A 200 -16.22 6.64 -17.02
C PHE A 200 -15.68 7.57 -18.12
N ASP A 201 -16.17 8.80 -18.14
CA ASP A 201 -15.81 9.78 -19.16
C ASP A 201 -14.47 10.49 -18.90
N GLY A 202 -13.77 10.15 -17.82
CA GLY A 202 -12.58 10.86 -17.39
C GLY A 202 -11.36 9.97 -17.16
N TYR A 203 -10.20 10.61 -17.21
CA TYR A 203 -8.92 10.04 -16.80
C TYR A 203 -8.35 10.83 -15.62
N MET A 204 -7.53 10.14 -14.80
CA MET A 204 -6.75 10.76 -13.75
C MET A 204 -5.36 11.09 -14.27
N PHE A 205 -4.78 12.16 -13.74
CA PHE A 205 -3.39 12.59 -13.97
C PHE A 205 -2.62 12.48 -12.68
N GLY A 206 -1.49 11.77 -12.71
CA GLY A 206 -0.60 11.60 -11.59
C GLY A 206 0.73 12.29 -11.81
N ALA A 207 1.28 12.87 -10.76
CA ALA A 207 2.65 13.37 -10.73
C ALA A 207 3.29 13.06 -9.37
N GLN A 208 4.56 12.64 -9.39
CA GLN A 208 5.36 12.45 -8.18
C GLN A 208 6.72 13.10 -8.39
N LEU A 209 7.10 14.01 -7.52
CA LEU A 209 8.45 14.57 -7.43
C LEU A 209 9.18 13.93 -6.25
N GLY A 210 10.24 13.16 -6.54
CA GLY A 210 11.12 12.56 -5.56
C GLY A 210 12.38 13.38 -5.35
N ILE A 211 12.72 13.67 -4.09
CA ILE A 211 13.96 14.35 -3.71
C ILE A 211 14.56 13.67 -2.49
N SER A 212 15.69 12.97 -2.66
CA SER A 212 16.43 12.34 -1.57
C SER A 212 15.60 11.40 -0.68
N GLY A 213 14.65 10.65 -1.27
CA GLY A 213 13.79 9.69 -0.56
C GLY A 213 12.52 10.32 0.05
N GLN A 214 12.26 11.59 -0.22
CA GLN A 214 10.99 12.25 0.07
C GLN A 214 10.22 12.46 -1.22
N TYR A 215 8.90 12.35 -1.17
CA TYR A 215 8.03 12.41 -2.34
C TYR A 215 6.87 13.38 -2.10
N LEU A 216 6.67 14.27 -3.05
CA LEU A 216 5.47 15.08 -3.17
C LEU A 216 4.64 14.53 -4.33
N ASN A 217 3.42 14.14 -4.04
CA ASN A 217 2.52 13.44 -4.93
C ASN A 217 1.29 14.29 -5.23
N LEU A 218 0.82 14.23 -6.45
CA LEU A 218 -0.44 14.82 -6.92
C LEU A 218 -1.18 13.77 -7.75
N LEU A 219 -2.45 13.56 -7.43
CA LEU A 219 -3.41 12.83 -8.26
C LEU A 219 -4.62 13.73 -8.48
N ALA A 220 -5.03 13.95 -9.73
CA ALA A 220 -6.15 14.82 -10.06
C ALA A 220 -6.88 14.37 -11.33
N GLY A 221 -8.20 14.46 -11.32
CA GLY A 221 -9.09 14.18 -12.45
C GLY A 221 -10.41 13.57 -12.00
N ASP A 222 -11.41 13.64 -12.85
CA ASP A 222 -12.73 13.03 -12.68
C ASP A 222 -13.37 13.23 -11.29
N GLY A 223 -13.36 14.50 -10.81
CA GLY A 223 -13.94 14.85 -9.53
C GLY A 223 -13.11 14.46 -8.29
N TYR A 224 -11.86 14.02 -8.49
CA TYR A 224 -10.93 13.68 -7.40
C TYR A 224 -9.67 14.52 -7.48
N THR A 225 -9.21 15.03 -6.34
CA THR A 225 -7.89 15.66 -6.22
C THR A 225 -7.26 15.28 -4.89
N GLN A 226 -6.04 14.74 -4.93
CA GLN A 226 -5.27 14.42 -3.73
C GLN A 226 -3.85 14.96 -3.85
N ILE A 227 -3.39 15.63 -2.79
CA ILE A 227 -1.99 16.00 -2.58
C ILE A 227 -1.49 15.19 -1.39
N ASP A 228 -0.34 14.56 -1.57
CA ASP A 228 0.24 13.70 -0.56
C ASP A 228 1.75 13.96 -0.45
N PHE A 229 2.27 13.94 0.75
CA PHE A 229 3.70 13.95 1.05
C PHE A 229 4.07 12.70 1.82
N THR A 230 5.05 11.96 1.30
CA THR A 230 5.64 10.81 2.00
C THR A 230 7.14 10.95 2.08
N GLY A 231 7.72 10.45 3.16
CA GLY A 231 9.17 10.45 3.26
C GLY A 231 9.67 9.77 4.52
N GLY A 232 10.99 9.74 4.62
CA GLY A 232 11.65 9.19 5.79
C GLY A 232 13.04 9.76 5.98
N PHE A 233 13.47 9.82 7.24
CA PHE A 233 14.71 10.44 7.65
C PHE A 233 15.48 9.49 8.57
N ASP A 234 16.69 9.11 8.19
CA ASP A 234 17.65 8.46 9.08
C ASP A 234 18.23 9.52 10.04
N LEU A 235 17.66 9.63 11.24
CA LEU A 235 18.10 10.60 12.24
C LEU A 235 19.34 10.11 13.00
N SER A 236 19.58 8.79 13.02
CA SER A 236 20.80 8.14 13.48
C SER A 236 20.95 6.76 12.83
N GLU A 237 22.05 6.02 13.15
CA GLU A 237 22.24 4.64 12.68
C GLU A 237 21.14 3.66 13.16
N SER A 238 20.46 3.98 14.24
CA SER A 238 19.41 3.12 14.84
C SER A 238 18.03 3.74 14.86
N PHE A 239 17.89 5.04 14.49
CA PHE A 239 16.60 5.72 14.57
C PHE A 239 16.20 6.32 13.23
N PHE A 240 15.05 5.85 12.73
CA PHE A 240 14.39 6.32 11.53
C PHE A 240 13.07 6.99 11.88
N LEU A 241 12.71 8.06 11.17
CA LEU A 241 11.42 8.72 11.26
C LEU A 241 10.76 8.77 9.88
N GLY A 242 9.69 8.01 9.71
CA GLY A 242 8.79 8.12 8.56
C GLY A 242 7.72 9.17 8.80
N ILE A 243 7.22 9.76 7.72
CA ILE A 243 6.14 10.74 7.72
C ILE A 243 5.22 10.53 6.52
N ASN A 244 3.92 10.69 6.74
CA ASN A 244 2.92 10.85 5.70
C ASN A 244 2.00 12.01 6.04
N ALA A 245 1.65 12.82 5.06
CA ALA A 245 0.64 13.87 5.18
C ALA A 245 -0.16 13.92 3.87
N THR A 246 -1.48 13.84 3.96
CA THR A 246 -2.35 13.80 2.78
C THR A 246 -3.58 14.69 2.95
N SER A 247 -4.10 15.18 1.83
CA SER A 247 -5.40 15.82 1.75
C SER A 247 -6.04 15.49 0.40
N ALA A 248 -7.27 15.02 0.43
CA ALA A 248 -8.05 14.71 -0.76
C ALA A 248 -9.40 15.42 -0.74
N ASP A 249 -9.87 15.80 -1.93
CA ASP A 249 -11.17 16.40 -2.19
C ASP A 249 -11.88 15.52 -3.22
N ILE A 250 -13.10 15.08 -2.90
CA ILE A 250 -13.90 14.16 -3.73
C ILE A 250 -15.23 14.84 -4.02
N ASP A 251 -15.44 15.24 -5.27
CA ASP A 251 -16.67 15.93 -5.70
C ASP A 251 -17.92 15.12 -5.31
N GLY A 252 -18.81 15.78 -4.59
CA GLY A 252 -20.06 15.18 -4.13
C GLY A 252 -19.96 14.23 -2.93
N ALA A 253 -18.74 13.85 -2.50
CA ALA A 253 -18.54 13.00 -1.34
C ALA A 253 -17.90 13.74 -0.15
N GLY A 254 -17.07 14.77 -0.38
CA GLY A 254 -16.42 15.53 0.69
C GLY A 254 -14.90 15.41 0.66
N LYS A 255 -14.28 15.61 1.81
CA LYS A 255 -12.82 15.66 1.96
C LYS A 255 -12.34 14.70 3.02
N PHE A 256 -11.10 14.21 2.84
CA PHE A 256 -10.36 13.63 3.94
C PHE A 256 -8.95 14.24 4.02
N SER A 257 -8.37 14.21 5.21
CA SER A 257 -6.99 14.63 5.42
C SER A 257 -6.38 13.93 6.62
N GLY A 258 -5.06 13.81 6.63
CA GLY A 258 -4.38 13.18 7.74
C GLY A 258 -2.89 13.45 7.77
N VAL A 259 -2.32 13.23 8.95
CA VAL A 259 -0.88 13.23 9.19
C VAL A 259 -0.53 12.04 10.06
N ALA A 260 0.49 11.28 9.68
CA ALA A 260 1.04 10.22 10.49
C ALA A 260 2.58 10.30 10.59
N LEU A 261 3.08 9.94 11.76
CA LEU A 261 4.50 9.78 12.04
C LEU A 261 4.80 8.33 12.38
N TYR A 262 5.94 7.84 11.87
CA TYR A 262 6.39 6.45 11.99
C TYR A 262 7.81 6.38 12.55
N PRO A 263 8.05 6.74 13.83
CA PRO A 263 9.36 6.55 14.43
C PRO A 263 9.67 5.07 14.63
N GLN A 264 10.89 4.66 14.26
CA GLN A 264 11.38 3.29 14.33
C GLN A 264 12.77 3.28 14.97
N LEU A 265 12.96 2.38 15.93
CA LEU A 265 14.22 2.22 16.67
C LEU A 265 14.74 0.79 16.53
N ALA A 266 15.89 0.61 15.91
CA ALA A 266 16.60 -0.65 15.88
C ALA A 266 17.30 -0.87 17.24
N LEU A 267 16.86 -1.87 18.00
CA LEU A 267 17.40 -2.22 19.31
C LEU A 267 18.48 -3.29 19.21
N SER A 268 18.44 -4.11 18.16
CA SER A 268 19.47 -5.09 17.80
C SER A 268 19.39 -5.41 16.31
N GLU A 269 20.26 -6.31 15.81
CA GLU A 269 20.21 -6.79 14.42
C GLU A 269 18.93 -7.55 14.08
N THR A 270 18.23 -8.08 15.08
CA THR A 270 17.05 -8.92 14.88
C THR A 270 15.77 -8.33 15.47
N PHE A 271 15.86 -7.25 16.26
CA PHE A 271 14.70 -6.68 16.91
C PHE A 271 14.67 -5.16 16.81
N SER A 272 13.52 -4.67 16.38
CA SER A 272 13.19 -3.24 16.29
C SER A 272 11.86 -2.94 16.97
N LEU A 273 11.71 -1.72 17.44
CA LEU A 273 10.47 -1.17 17.98
C LEU A 273 10.05 0.03 17.15
N GLY A 274 8.78 0.12 16.78
CA GLY A 274 8.23 1.25 16.06
C GLY A 274 6.89 1.68 16.59
N LEU A 275 6.56 2.93 16.30
CA LEU A 275 5.28 3.53 16.63
C LEU A 275 4.64 4.06 15.35
N ARG A 276 3.33 4.16 15.34
CA ARG A 276 2.57 5.03 14.43
C ARG A 276 1.65 5.89 15.26
N GLY A 277 1.72 7.20 15.07
CA GLY A 277 0.74 8.15 15.58
C GLY A 277 0.08 8.83 14.38
N GLU A 278 -1.24 8.75 14.27
CA GLU A 278 -2.02 9.28 13.16
C GLU A 278 -3.14 10.17 13.69
N ILE A 279 -3.34 11.30 13.03
CA ILE A 279 -4.54 12.14 13.14
C ILE A 279 -5.17 12.14 11.76
N PHE A 280 -6.45 11.79 11.69
CA PHE A 280 -7.19 11.66 10.44
C PHE A 280 -8.57 12.32 10.57
N ASN A 281 -8.93 13.14 9.59
CA ASN A 281 -10.20 13.82 9.49
C ASN A 281 -10.95 13.31 8.26
N ASP A 282 -12.22 12.95 8.44
CA ASP A 282 -13.10 12.43 7.40
C ASP A 282 -14.41 13.19 7.34
N ASP A 283 -14.56 14.03 6.33
CA ASP A 283 -15.81 14.72 5.99
C ASP A 283 -16.59 13.96 4.89
N THR A 284 -16.10 12.77 4.46
CA THR A 284 -16.75 11.99 3.39
C THR A 284 -17.85 11.08 3.91
N GLY A 285 -17.82 10.74 5.19
CA GLY A 285 -18.71 9.77 5.80
C GLY A 285 -18.45 8.32 5.37
N ILE A 286 -17.33 8.01 4.73
CA ILE A 286 -17.00 6.65 4.27
C ILE A 286 -16.85 5.68 5.45
N LEU A 287 -16.28 6.14 6.57
CA LEU A 287 -16.19 5.32 7.81
C LEU A 287 -17.50 5.22 8.58
N ASP A 288 -18.50 5.98 8.19
CA ASP A 288 -19.71 6.04 8.97
C ASP A 288 -20.63 4.84 8.74
N ASN A 289 -20.52 3.87 9.63
CA ASN A 289 -21.51 2.80 9.73
C ASN A 289 -22.84 3.25 10.37
N VAL A 290 -22.98 4.52 10.80
CA VAL A 290 -24.07 4.99 11.65
C VAL A 290 -24.81 6.23 11.12
N GLY A 291 -24.43 6.82 9.97
CA GLY A 291 -25.27 7.85 9.34
C GLY A 291 -24.63 9.18 8.95
N GLY A 292 -23.45 9.21 8.36
CA GLY A 292 -22.96 10.37 7.60
C GLY A 292 -22.52 11.56 8.45
N ILE A 293 -21.79 11.34 9.52
CA ILE A 293 -21.27 12.39 10.40
C ILE A 293 -19.76 12.54 10.13
N ASP A 294 -19.28 13.77 9.97
CA ASP A 294 -17.86 14.11 9.94
C ASP A 294 -17.13 13.50 11.13
N GLN A 295 -16.05 12.75 10.88
CA GLN A 295 -15.34 11.98 11.89
C GLN A 295 -13.87 12.40 11.96
N ASP A 296 -13.46 12.82 13.16
CA ASP A 296 -12.06 12.98 13.50
C ASP A 296 -11.55 11.72 14.21
N ASN A 297 -10.47 11.14 13.74
CA ASN A 297 -9.88 9.94 14.30
C ASN A 297 -8.43 10.17 14.70
N THR A 298 -8.06 9.60 15.84
CA THR A 298 -6.67 9.50 16.28
C THR A 298 -6.33 8.02 16.47
N SER A 299 -5.26 7.57 15.86
CA SER A 299 -4.77 6.20 16.01
C SER A 299 -3.35 6.20 16.56
N PHE A 300 -3.12 5.35 17.54
CA PHE A 300 -1.79 5.10 18.09
C PHE A 300 -1.49 3.60 18.02
N THR A 301 -0.36 3.25 17.42
CA THR A 301 0.06 1.87 17.26
C THR A 301 1.50 1.71 17.72
N ILE A 302 1.78 0.68 18.53
CA ILE A 302 3.13 0.24 18.90
C ILE A 302 3.36 -1.16 18.36
N THR A 303 4.47 -1.38 17.66
CA THR A 303 4.81 -2.65 17.03
C THR A 303 6.24 -3.03 17.34
N GLY A 304 6.42 -4.24 17.90
CA GLY A 304 7.72 -4.92 17.91
C GLY A 304 7.90 -5.66 16.58
N SER A 305 9.12 -5.71 16.07
CA SER A 305 9.46 -6.51 14.89
C SER A 305 10.67 -7.37 15.20
N TYR A 306 10.45 -8.69 15.29
CA TYR A 306 11.51 -9.69 15.49
C TYR A 306 11.71 -10.49 14.21
N THR A 307 12.92 -10.49 13.67
CA THR A 307 13.27 -11.18 12.42
C THR A 307 14.26 -12.29 12.66
N SER A 308 13.97 -13.48 12.12
CA SER A 308 14.83 -14.66 12.13
C SER A 308 14.85 -15.32 10.74
N GLY A 309 15.90 -15.08 9.98
CA GLY A 309 15.93 -15.47 8.57
C GLY A 309 14.80 -14.79 7.80
N ASN A 310 13.99 -15.58 7.13
CA ASN A 310 12.86 -15.12 6.33
C ASN A 310 11.57 -14.89 7.14
N LEU A 311 11.56 -15.23 8.43
CA LEU A 311 10.40 -15.10 9.30
C LEU A 311 10.49 -13.80 10.10
N THR A 312 9.42 -13.01 10.08
CA THR A 312 9.23 -11.84 10.94
C THR A 312 7.99 -12.03 11.80
N ILE A 313 8.13 -11.82 13.10
CA ILE A 313 7.05 -11.84 14.10
C ILE A 313 6.79 -10.41 14.56
N LYS A 314 5.53 -9.96 14.48
CA LYS A 314 5.12 -8.61 14.86
C LYS A 314 4.03 -8.66 15.95
N PRO A 315 4.38 -8.58 17.25
CA PRO A 315 3.41 -8.18 18.27
C PRO A 315 3.09 -6.69 18.12
N GLU A 316 1.80 -6.35 18.12
CA GLU A 316 1.31 -5.00 17.91
C GLU A 316 0.14 -4.68 18.84
N ILE A 317 0.13 -3.48 19.41
CA ILE A 317 -1.01 -2.91 20.12
C ILE A 317 -1.44 -1.65 19.37
N ARG A 318 -2.72 -1.57 19.06
CA ARG A 318 -3.35 -0.41 18.41
C ARG A 318 -4.50 0.10 19.27
N VAL A 319 -4.58 1.43 19.39
CA VAL A 319 -5.70 2.14 20.02
C VAL A 319 -6.18 3.19 19.06
N ASP A 320 -7.46 3.14 18.74
CA ASP A 320 -8.17 4.11 17.91
C ASP A 320 -9.16 4.88 18.78
N SER A 321 -9.32 6.20 18.54
CA SER A 321 -10.27 7.06 19.19
C SER A 321 -10.87 8.01 18.17
N GLY A 322 -12.20 8.11 18.15
CA GLY A 322 -12.96 8.96 17.24
C GLY A 322 -13.66 10.10 17.97
N SER A 323 -14.06 11.13 17.23
CA SER A 323 -14.89 12.22 17.74
C SER A 323 -16.36 11.81 17.97
N GLY A 324 -16.76 10.67 17.41
CA GLY A 324 -18.09 10.07 17.53
C GLY A 324 -18.06 8.62 17.96
N VAL A 325 -19.23 8.06 18.28
CA VAL A 325 -19.42 6.68 18.74
C VAL A 325 -19.66 5.79 17.52
N PHE A 326 -18.60 5.25 16.92
CA PHE A 326 -18.71 4.42 15.70
C PHE A 326 -17.92 3.11 15.74
N TYR A 327 -17.04 2.89 16.72
CA TYR A 327 -16.36 1.59 16.86
C TYR A 327 -17.28 0.55 17.45
N GLN A 328 -17.50 -0.51 16.71
CA GLN A 328 -18.36 -1.59 17.14
C GLN A 328 -17.73 -2.36 18.32
N LYS A 329 -18.49 -2.60 19.37
CA LYS A 329 -18.10 -3.42 20.54
C LYS A 329 -18.91 -4.72 20.61
N SER A 330 -20.15 -4.67 20.15
CA SER A 330 -21.04 -5.83 20.03
C SER A 330 -21.96 -5.64 18.83
N LEU A 331 -22.89 -6.56 18.60
CA LEU A 331 -23.87 -6.43 17.51
C LEU A 331 -24.75 -5.17 17.62
N THR A 332 -24.88 -4.58 18.81
CA THR A 332 -25.79 -3.46 19.10
C THR A 332 -25.12 -2.30 19.83
N GLU A 333 -23.86 -2.45 20.23
CA GLU A 333 -23.13 -1.44 21.00
C GLU A 333 -21.96 -0.90 20.21
N PHE A 334 -21.83 0.42 20.23
CA PHE A 334 -20.74 1.17 19.64
C PHE A 334 -20.07 2.02 20.70
N ASP A 335 -18.83 2.41 20.48
CA ASP A 335 -18.01 3.22 21.39
C ASP A 335 -17.22 4.27 20.58
N ASP A 336 -16.65 5.25 21.26
CA ASP A 336 -15.77 6.26 20.69
C ASP A 336 -14.32 5.80 20.59
N SER A 337 -14.01 4.60 21.07
CA SER A 337 -12.64 4.05 21.06
C SER A 337 -12.62 2.54 20.85
N LEU A 338 -11.51 2.06 20.29
CA LEU A 338 -11.23 0.65 20.10
C LEU A 338 -9.76 0.36 20.40
N ALA A 339 -9.51 -0.70 21.18
CA ALA A 339 -8.17 -1.18 21.43
C ALA A 339 -8.05 -2.64 20.99
N SER A 340 -6.95 -2.98 20.34
CA SER A 340 -6.67 -4.34 19.90
C SER A 340 -5.20 -4.71 20.09
N PHE A 341 -4.96 -6.00 20.36
CA PHE A 341 -3.65 -6.62 20.25
C PHE A 341 -3.65 -7.52 19.02
N VAL A 342 -2.58 -7.44 18.25
CA VAL A 342 -2.31 -8.31 17.10
C VAL A 342 -0.96 -9.00 17.30
N LEU A 343 -0.90 -10.28 16.95
CA LEU A 343 0.36 -11.00 16.81
C LEU A 343 0.42 -11.58 15.41
N ALA A 344 1.27 -11.02 14.57
CA ALA A 344 1.43 -11.47 13.19
C ALA A 344 2.71 -12.25 12.97
N ALA A 345 2.64 -13.23 12.05
CA ALA A 345 3.78 -13.97 11.53
C ALA A 345 3.81 -13.82 10.01
N ILE A 346 4.94 -13.33 9.49
CA ILE A 346 5.15 -13.02 8.08
C ILE A 346 6.38 -13.79 7.62
N TYR A 347 6.26 -14.54 6.54
CA TYR A 347 7.39 -15.26 5.92
C TYR A 347 7.54 -14.77 4.48
N ALA A 348 8.75 -14.31 4.11
CA ALA A 348 9.07 -13.83 2.77
C ALA A 348 10.14 -14.70 2.12
N PHE A 349 10.11 -14.86 0.80
CA PHE A 349 11.06 -15.66 0.04
C PHE A 349 11.38 -15.04 -1.32
#